data_c1e213aa3ae49604bb81df2975399d79
#
_entry.id   c1e213aa3ae49604bb81df2975399d79
#
_cell.length_a   1.000
_cell.length_b   1.000
_cell.length_c   1.000
_cell.angle_alpha   90.00
_cell.angle_beta   90.00
_cell.angle_gamma   90.00
#
_symmetry.space_group_name_H-M   'P 1'
#
loop_
_entity.id
_entity.type
_entity.pdbx_description
1 polymer ?
#
loop_
_entity_poly.entity_id
_entity_poly.type
_entity_poly.pdbx_seq_one_letter_code
_entity_poly.pdbx_strand_id
1 'polypeptide(L)'
;MRLALAQINPLVGDLSGNAALLLAACRTAHTQGAELVVAPELALWGYPPRDLLLRPALRRRQVEALDQLAAELPSGLALLLGVSEAAPDRQQPDLFNAAALVQSGGWRVVARKRLLPSYDVFDERRYFRPGDQPGLLELEHGGRCWRLGINICEDLWVEEELHGQRLRGGDPVGELQALRPDLLLNLSASPFAQGKAQLRRRLAAAAAARLGCPVVYVNQVGGNDELVFDGGSFVMAASGAVCLQLAWAEPDLQVWDAALAPAGTTSPLPDPEELLLRTLVLGLRDYARKCGFRRALLGLSGGIDSALVAVLAAAALGPGNVQALLMPSPWSSAGSIEDSLALAQRLGIATGTVPIAALMAGFDAALNEPLAGAPAGLTAENLQSRIRGTLLMALANQQGQLLLSTGNKSELAVGYCTLYGDMNGGLAVIGDLYKTSVFRLCAWIDSPAAAACRQALGLAAEGELVGRAIREKPPSAELRPDQRDSDSLPDYDQLDPLLKALIEEQRSPEELIATGTDAALAERVQGLLRRAEFKRRQAAPLLKVSNRAFGSGWRMPIAAAG
;
A
#
# COMPACT_ATOMS: atom_id res chain seq x y z
N MET A 1 -30.90 15.39 0.98
CA MET A 1 -30.16 14.68 2.04
C MET A 1 -28.69 15.04 1.95
N ARG A 2 -28.12 15.46 3.06
CA ARG A 2 -26.70 15.84 3.16
C ARG A 2 -25.91 14.66 3.73
N LEU A 3 -24.98 14.13 2.91
CA LEU A 3 -24.14 12.99 3.28
C LEU A 3 -22.72 13.46 3.58
N ALA A 4 -22.12 12.94 4.64
CA ALA A 4 -20.70 13.11 4.91
C ALA A 4 -19.94 11.83 4.50
N LEU A 5 -18.87 11.99 3.72
CA LEU A 5 -17.93 10.94 3.38
C LEU A 5 -16.81 10.96 4.42
N ALA A 6 -16.70 9.93 5.24
CA ALA A 6 -15.70 9.82 6.31
C ALA A 6 -14.54 8.93 5.86
N GLN A 7 -13.52 9.54 5.25
CA GLN A 7 -12.28 8.89 4.85
C GLN A 7 -11.34 8.78 6.05
N ILE A 8 -11.41 7.68 6.79
CA ILE A 8 -10.70 7.49 8.06
C ILE A 8 -9.50 6.54 7.91
N ASN A 9 -8.56 6.67 8.86
CA ASN A 9 -7.37 5.82 9.01
C ASN A 9 -7.48 4.95 10.26
N PRO A 10 -8.17 3.81 10.21
CA PRO A 10 -8.35 2.94 11.37
C PRO A 10 -7.07 2.18 11.72
N LEU A 11 -6.96 1.77 12.97
CA LEU A 11 -5.96 0.81 13.43
C LEU A 11 -6.59 -0.58 13.49
N VAL A 12 -5.98 -1.55 12.82
CA VAL A 12 -6.51 -2.92 12.76
C VAL A 12 -6.64 -3.54 14.16
N GLY A 13 -7.85 -3.97 14.52
CA GLY A 13 -8.17 -4.61 15.79
C GLY A 13 -8.40 -3.66 16.97
N ASP A 14 -8.22 -2.36 16.80
CA ASP A 14 -8.53 -1.35 17.84
C ASP A 14 -9.99 -0.89 17.74
N LEU A 15 -10.91 -1.77 18.12
CA LEU A 15 -12.34 -1.52 18.01
C LEU A 15 -12.80 -0.26 18.77
N SER A 16 -12.27 -0.01 19.96
CA SER A 16 -12.60 1.16 20.76
C SER A 16 -12.02 2.46 20.19
N GLY A 17 -10.76 2.45 19.76
CA GLY A 17 -10.13 3.60 19.12
C GLY A 17 -10.80 3.95 17.78
N ASN A 18 -11.14 2.93 16.98
CA ASN A 18 -11.84 3.13 15.71
C ASN A 18 -13.28 3.64 15.94
N ALA A 19 -13.99 3.18 16.98
CA ALA A 19 -15.30 3.73 17.37
C ALA A 19 -15.19 5.21 17.78
N ALA A 20 -14.18 5.57 18.57
CA ALA A 20 -13.93 6.96 18.94
C ALA A 20 -13.61 7.84 17.72
N LEU A 21 -12.81 7.32 16.76
CA LEU A 21 -12.51 8.01 15.50
C LEU A 21 -13.79 8.25 14.67
N LEU A 22 -14.65 7.24 14.54
CA LEU A 22 -15.92 7.34 13.85
C LEU A 22 -16.87 8.34 14.53
N LEU A 23 -16.96 8.30 15.85
CA LEU A 23 -17.78 9.24 16.63
C LEU A 23 -17.31 10.69 16.47
N ALA A 24 -15.99 10.92 16.47
CA ALA A 24 -15.43 12.25 16.21
C ALA A 24 -15.78 12.75 14.81
N ALA A 25 -15.69 11.88 13.78
CA ALA A 25 -16.11 12.20 12.42
C ALA A 25 -17.63 12.52 12.36
N CYS A 26 -18.46 11.74 13.06
CA CYS A 26 -19.91 11.98 13.15
C CYS A 26 -20.24 13.33 13.81
N ARG A 27 -19.58 13.68 14.91
CA ARG A 27 -19.77 14.97 15.58
C ARG A 27 -19.39 16.14 14.67
N THR A 28 -18.26 16.03 13.97
CA THR A 28 -17.83 17.06 12.99
C THR A 28 -18.83 17.15 11.83
N ALA A 29 -19.25 16.03 11.24
CA ALA A 29 -20.25 16.01 10.17
C ALA A 29 -21.59 16.62 10.60
N HIS A 30 -22.03 16.33 11.81
CA HIS A 30 -23.27 16.88 12.38
C HIS A 30 -23.22 18.41 12.49
N THR A 31 -22.09 18.99 12.94
CA THR A 31 -21.93 20.46 13.00
C THR A 31 -21.95 21.09 11.61
N GLN A 32 -21.61 20.36 10.56
CA GLN A 32 -21.70 20.76 9.16
C GLN A 32 -23.08 20.49 8.55
N GLY A 33 -24.03 19.98 9.35
CA GLY A 33 -25.41 19.70 8.96
C GLY A 33 -25.56 18.42 8.13
N ALA A 34 -24.66 17.46 8.24
CA ALA A 34 -24.87 16.15 7.65
C ALA A 34 -25.96 15.36 8.37
N GLU A 35 -26.65 14.51 7.62
CA GLU A 35 -27.78 13.68 8.06
C GLU A 35 -27.41 12.20 8.06
N LEU A 36 -26.47 11.82 7.17
CA LEU A 36 -25.90 10.49 7.07
C LEU A 36 -24.38 10.61 6.93
N VAL A 37 -23.64 9.90 7.77
CA VAL A 37 -22.19 9.67 7.60
C VAL A 37 -22.00 8.31 6.96
N VAL A 38 -21.18 8.23 5.92
CA VAL A 38 -20.79 6.98 5.27
C VAL A 38 -19.30 6.74 5.55
N ALA A 39 -18.97 5.60 6.15
CA ALA A 39 -17.62 5.18 6.50
C ALA A 39 -17.19 3.94 5.68
N PRO A 40 -15.89 3.63 5.63
CA PRO A 40 -15.36 2.53 4.81
C PRO A 40 -15.85 1.12 5.19
N GLU A 41 -15.52 0.15 4.34
CA GLU A 41 -15.62 -1.29 4.59
C GLU A 41 -14.84 -1.67 5.86
N LEU A 42 -15.44 -2.50 6.71
CA LEU A 42 -14.85 -2.96 7.98
C LEU A 42 -14.20 -1.82 8.81
N ALA A 43 -14.77 -0.61 8.74
CA ALA A 43 -14.20 0.60 9.35
C ALA A 43 -13.95 0.45 10.86
N LEU A 44 -14.81 -0.32 11.56
CA LEU A 44 -14.67 -0.57 12.99
C LEU A 44 -13.51 -1.51 13.32
N TRP A 45 -13.22 -2.47 12.44
CA TRP A 45 -12.09 -3.40 12.57
C TRP A 45 -10.76 -2.84 12.07
N GLY A 46 -10.80 -1.97 11.07
CA GLY A 46 -9.68 -1.72 10.16
C GLY A 46 -9.45 -2.90 9.21
N TYR A 47 -9.11 -2.61 7.95
CA TYR A 47 -8.92 -3.65 6.92
C TYR A 47 -7.42 -3.88 6.65
N PRO A 48 -6.97 -5.15 6.52
CA PRO A 48 -7.68 -6.40 6.71
C PRO A 48 -7.51 -6.95 8.14
N PRO A 49 -8.58 -7.31 8.84
CA PRO A 49 -8.49 -7.83 10.22
C PRO A 49 -7.97 -9.27 10.32
N ARG A 50 -7.97 -10.03 9.23
CA ARG A 50 -7.43 -11.39 9.13
C ARG A 50 -7.90 -12.30 10.29
N ASP A 51 -7.00 -13.09 10.90
CA ASP A 51 -7.31 -14.04 11.98
C ASP A 51 -7.82 -13.39 13.28
N LEU A 52 -7.79 -12.05 13.40
CA LEU A 52 -8.45 -11.37 14.52
C LEU A 52 -9.96 -11.60 14.52
N LEU A 53 -10.58 -11.78 13.35
CA LEU A 53 -11.99 -12.13 13.19
C LEU A 53 -12.35 -13.48 13.83
N LEU A 54 -11.41 -14.40 13.97
CA LEU A 54 -11.63 -15.73 14.57
C LEU A 54 -11.68 -15.67 16.11
N ARG A 55 -11.38 -14.51 16.72
CA ARG A 55 -11.36 -14.33 18.18
C ARG A 55 -12.72 -13.92 18.73
N PRO A 56 -13.45 -14.78 19.47
CA PRO A 56 -14.80 -14.47 19.97
C PRO A 56 -14.86 -13.24 20.88
N ALA A 57 -13.79 -12.98 21.65
CA ALA A 57 -13.72 -11.80 22.50
C ALA A 57 -13.74 -10.48 21.70
N LEU A 58 -13.04 -10.42 20.56
CA LEU A 58 -13.07 -9.23 19.70
C LEU A 58 -14.42 -9.05 19.02
N ARG A 59 -15.08 -10.13 18.60
CA ARG A 59 -16.45 -10.07 18.05
C ARG A 59 -17.44 -9.48 19.07
N ARG A 60 -17.36 -9.85 20.37
CA ARG A 60 -18.19 -9.26 21.43
C ARG A 60 -17.88 -7.77 21.62
N ARG A 61 -16.60 -7.41 21.64
CA ARG A 61 -16.18 -6.00 21.74
C ARG A 61 -16.65 -5.14 20.55
N GLN A 62 -16.80 -5.73 19.35
CA GLN A 62 -17.43 -5.03 18.23
C GLN A 62 -18.89 -4.66 18.55
N VAL A 63 -19.67 -5.59 19.12
CA VAL A 63 -21.06 -5.33 19.52
C VAL A 63 -21.12 -4.22 20.56
N GLU A 64 -20.28 -4.30 21.61
CA GLU A 64 -20.17 -3.27 22.64
C GLU A 64 -19.81 -1.89 22.04
N ALA A 65 -18.91 -1.85 21.07
CA ALA A 65 -18.54 -0.60 20.38
C ALA A 65 -19.68 -0.05 19.52
N LEU A 66 -20.47 -0.90 18.87
CA LEU A 66 -21.67 -0.48 18.13
C LEU A 66 -22.77 0.04 19.06
N ASP A 67 -22.99 -0.61 20.21
CA ASP A 67 -23.94 -0.15 21.22
C ASP A 67 -23.53 1.21 21.80
N GLN A 68 -22.22 1.41 22.04
CA GLN A 68 -21.68 2.70 22.47
C GLN A 68 -21.88 3.78 21.40
N LEU A 69 -21.57 3.48 20.13
CA LEU A 69 -21.80 4.41 19.02
C LEU A 69 -23.29 4.82 18.96
N ALA A 70 -24.21 3.87 19.09
CA ALA A 70 -25.66 4.15 19.08
C ALA A 70 -26.10 5.02 20.25
N ALA A 71 -25.49 4.86 21.43
CA ALA A 71 -25.76 5.66 22.60
C ALA A 71 -25.24 7.10 22.51
N GLU A 72 -24.09 7.30 21.84
CA GLU A 72 -23.38 8.59 21.78
C GLU A 72 -23.57 9.36 20.46
N LEU A 73 -24.21 8.75 19.47
CA LEU A 73 -24.42 9.38 18.16
C LEU A 73 -25.33 10.61 18.30
N PRO A 74 -24.99 11.78 17.67
CA PRO A 74 -25.86 12.95 17.70
C PRO A 74 -27.26 12.64 17.18
N SER A 75 -28.29 13.16 17.86
CA SER A 75 -29.69 12.98 17.47
C SER A 75 -29.95 13.51 16.07
N GLY A 76 -30.70 12.78 15.25
CA GLY A 76 -30.99 13.13 13.85
C GLY A 76 -29.88 12.77 12.85
N LEU A 77 -28.72 12.28 13.31
CA LEU A 77 -27.64 11.76 12.46
C LEU A 77 -27.73 10.24 12.37
N ALA A 78 -27.46 9.69 11.20
CA ALA A 78 -27.23 8.26 11.00
C ALA A 78 -25.77 8.01 10.59
N LEU A 79 -25.23 6.82 10.95
CA LEU A 79 -23.90 6.37 10.52
C LEU A 79 -24.03 5.03 9.80
N LEU A 80 -23.58 4.95 8.56
CA LEU A 80 -23.43 3.72 7.79
C LEU A 80 -21.94 3.33 7.77
N LEU A 81 -21.61 2.14 8.31
CA LEU A 81 -20.22 1.70 8.44
C LEU A 81 -20.06 0.20 8.16
N GLY A 82 -18.85 -0.20 7.72
CA GLY A 82 -18.49 -1.61 7.55
C GLY A 82 -18.19 -2.31 8.88
N VAL A 83 -18.77 -3.50 9.06
CA VAL A 83 -18.65 -4.36 10.26
C VAL A 83 -18.54 -5.83 9.86
N SER A 84 -18.25 -6.72 10.82
CA SER A 84 -18.49 -8.15 10.67
C SER A 84 -19.83 -8.54 11.32
N GLU A 85 -20.59 -9.44 10.68
CA GLU A 85 -21.82 -9.99 11.21
C GLU A 85 -21.71 -11.49 11.40
N ALA A 86 -22.12 -12.02 12.54
CA ALA A 86 -22.14 -13.46 12.78
C ALA A 86 -23.27 -14.15 12.00
N ALA A 87 -22.98 -15.26 11.35
CA ALA A 87 -23.97 -16.08 10.69
C ALA A 87 -24.82 -16.85 11.73
N PRO A 88 -26.13 -16.99 11.51
CA PRO A 88 -27.02 -17.59 12.50
C PRO A 88 -26.80 -19.11 12.70
N ASP A 89 -26.31 -19.80 11.69
CA ASP A 89 -26.16 -21.27 11.65
C ASP A 89 -24.80 -21.78 12.14
N ARG A 90 -23.86 -20.90 12.46
CA ARG A 90 -22.50 -21.23 12.95
C ARG A 90 -21.66 -22.17 12.05
N GLN A 91 -22.07 -22.40 10.80
CA GLN A 91 -21.22 -23.15 9.85
C GLN A 91 -20.04 -22.27 9.42
N GLN A 92 -18.85 -22.85 9.26
CA GLN A 92 -17.66 -22.11 8.86
C GLN A 92 -17.61 -21.88 7.33
N PRO A 93 -17.19 -20.72 6.90
CA PRO A 93 -16.95 -19.50 7.68
C PRO A 93 -18.28 -18.95 8.26
N ASP A 94 -18.22 -18.50 9.52
CA ASP A 94 -19.41 -18.11 10.31
C ASP A 94 -19.65 -16.58 10.37
N LEU A 95 -19.08 -15.84 9.42
CA LEU A 95 -19.19 -14.38 9.34
C LEU A 95 -19.64 -13.90 7.97
N PHE A 96 -20.24 -12.70 7.97
CA PHE A 96 -20.43 -11.86 6.80
C PHE A 96 -19.61 -10.58 6.95
N ASN A 97 -19.02 -10.10 5.84
CA ASN A 97 -18.58 -8.72 5.70
C ASN A 97 -19.83 -7.89 5.39
N ALA A 98 -20.17 -6.96 6.27
CA ALA A 98 -21.49 -6.34 6.26
C ALA A 98 -21.42 -4.82 6.47
N ALA A 99 -22.49 -4.12 6.08
CA ALA A 99 -22.71 -2.73 6.40
C ALA A 99 -23.81 -2.63 7.48
N ALA A 100 -23.53 -1.87 8.56
CA ALA A 100 -24.48 -1.57 9.62
C ALA A 100 -24.90 -0.11 9.56
N LEU A 101 -26.19 0.14 9.79
CA LEU A 101 -26.75 1.45 10.06
C LEU A 101 -26.85 1.63 11.58
N VAL A 102 -26.19 2.66 12.10
CA VAL A 102 -26.25 3.08 13.50
C VAL A 102 -27.06 4.37 13.56
N GLN A 103 -28.02 4.43 14.46
CA GLN A 103 -28.83 5.62 14.78
C GLN A 103 -28.91 5.79 16.30
N SER A 104 -29.34 6.95 16.77
CA SER A 104 -29.56 7.12 18.21
C SER A 104 -30.50 6.05 18.75
N GLY A 105 -30.00 5.27 19.71
CA GLY A 105 -30.76 4.20 20.39
C GLY A 105 -30.63 2.79 19.80
N GLY A 106 -29.90 2.59 18.68
CA GLY A 106 -29.69 1.24 18.18
C GLY A 106 -28.95 1.15 16.84
N TRP A 107 -28.63 -0.08 16.44
CA TRP A 107 -28.02 -0.38 15.17
C TRP A 107 -28.59 -1.66 14.55
N ARG A 108 -28.46 -1.79 13.24
CA ARG A 108 -28.85 -3.00 12.49
C ARG A 108 -27.99 -3.18 11.25
N VAL A 109 -27.77 -4.43 10.84
CA VAL A 109 -27.16 -4.75 9.54
C VAL A 109 -28.16 -4.47 8.43
N VAL A 110 -27.68 -3.85 7.35
CA VAL A 110 -28.52 -3.41 6.21
C VAL A 110 -28.06 -3.98 4.87
N ALA A 111 -26.80 -4.44 4.77
CA ALA A 111 -26.28 -5.09 3.58
C ALA A 111 -25.12 -6.05 3.94
N ARG A 112 -24.92 -7.07 3.09
CA ARG A 112 -23.81 -8.01 3.17
C ARG A 112 -23.06 -8.04 1.86
N LYS A 113 -21.72 -8.09 1.92
CA LYS A 113 -20.86 -8.18 0.74
C LYS A 113 -21.16 -9.44 -0.06
N ARG A 114 -21.29 -9.31 -1.37
CA ARG A 114 -21.67 -10.37 -2.30
C ARG A 114 -20.46 -11.01 -2.99
N LEU A 115 -19.52 -10.18 -3.43
CA LEU A 115 -18.31 -10.60 -4.13
C LEU A 115 -17.12 -10.58 -3.16
N LEU A 116 -16.62 -11.78 -2.83
CA LEU A 116 -15.53 -11.96 -1.86
C LEU A 116 -14.22 -12.24 -2.61
N PRO A 117 -13.28 -11.27 -2.67
CA PRO A 117 -11.99 -11.47 -3.32
C PRO A 117 -11.14 -12.50 -2.56
N SER A 118 -10.52 -13.41 -3.32
CA SER A 118 -9.59 -14.45 -2.82
C SER A 118 -8.44 -14.61 -3.81
N TYR A 119 -7.94 -13.50 -4.30
CA TYR A 119 -6.79 -13.37 -5.21
C TYR A 119 -5.81 -12.32 -4.65
N ASP A 120 -4.57 -12.35 -5.13
CA ASP A 120 -3.49 -11.46 -4.68
C ASP A 120 -3.39 -11.46 -3.14
N VAL A 121 -3.51 -10.31 -2.50
CA VAL A 121 -3.44 -10.13 -1.04
C VAL A 121 -4.75 -10.46 -0.31
N PHE A 122 -5.81 -10.66 -1.04
CA PHE A 122 -7.12 -10.93 -0.47
C PHE A 122 -7.34 -12.41 -0.18
N ASP A 123 -8.00 -12.69 0.95
CA ASP A 123 -8.40 -14.05 1.35
C ASP A 123 -9.75 -14.01 2.11
N GLU A 124 -10.71 -13.26 1.58
CA GLU A 124 -11.98 -13.01 2.29
C GLU A 124 -12.83 -14.26 2.45
N ARG A 125 -12.80 -15.20 1.50
CA ARG A 125 -13.55 -16.47 1.59
C ARG A 125 -13.10 -17.36 2.75
N ARG A 126 -11.93 -17.11 3.32
CA ARG A 126 -11.47 -17.79 4.55
C ARG A 126 -12.30 -17.39 5.77
N TYR A 127 -12.82 -16.17 5.79
CA TYR A 127 -13.47 -15.58 6.95
C TYR A 127 -14.96 -15.34 6.74
N PHE A 128 -15.38 -15.03 5.51
CA PHE A 128 -16.72 -14.54 5.20
C PHE A 128 -17.45 -15.43 4.21
N ARG A 129 -18.77 -15.44 4.35
CA ARG A 129 -19.72 -15.93 3.34
C ARG A 129 -20.21 -14.78 2.48
N PRO A 130 -20.56 -15.03 1.22
CA PRO A 130 -21.25 -14.05 0.39
C PRO A 130 -22.66 -13.79 0.91
N GLY A 131 -23.09 -12.52 0.84
CA GLY A 131 -24.50 -12.16 0.99
C GLY A 131 -25.34 -12.70 -0.16
N ASP A 132 -26.64 -12.87 0.05
CA ASP A 132 -27.58 -13.46 -0.90
C ASP A 132 -28.63 -12.45 -1.42
N GLN A 133 -28.70 -11.25 -0.83
CA GLN A 133 -29.66 -10.21 -1.19
C GLN A 133 -28.94 -8.93 -1.64
N PRO A 134 -29.50 -8.15 -2.57
CA PRO A 134 -29.02 -6.81 -2.87
C PRO A 134 -29.22 -5.89 -1.66
N GLY A 135 -28.22 -5.04 -1.39
CA GLY A 135 -28.28 -4.07 -0.31
C GLY A 135 -29.15 -2.86 -0.69
N LEU A 136 -30.35 -2.76 -0.12
CA LEU A 136 -31.21 -1.57 -0.24
C LEU A 136 -31.60 -1.09 1.15
N LEU A 137 -31.35 0.19 1.43
CA LEU A 137 -31.77 0.88 2.64
C LEU A 137 -32.78 1.97 2.26
N GLU A 138 -33.97 1.91 2.83
CA GLU A 138 -34.93 2.99 2.79
C GLU A 138 -34.79 3.85 4.05
N LEU A 139 -34.55 5.16 3.85
CA LEU A 139 -34.33 6.12 4.93
C LEU A 139 -35.25 7.33 4.76
N GLU A 140 -36.15 7.52 5.70
CA GLU A 140 -37.05 8.68 5.78
C GLU A 140 -36.25 9.90 6.25
N HIS A 141 -36.20 10.95 5.41
CA HIS A 141 -35.59 12.23 5.81
C HIS A 141 -36.23 13.40 5.06
N GLY A 142 -36.52 14.51 5.78
CA GLY A 142 -37.08 15.73 5.17
C GLY A 142 -38.44 15.50 4.48
N GLY A 143 -39.24 14.54 4.94
CA GLY A 143 -40.53 14.18 4.33
C GLY A 143 -40.41 13.39 3.03
N ARG A 144 -39.22 12.91 2.69
CA ARG A 144 -38.94 12.05 1.54
C ARG A 144 -38.32 10.73 2.00
N CYS A 145 -38.78 9.62 1.41
CA CYS A 145 -38.14 8.33 1.54
C CYS A 145 -37.00 8.21 0.50
N TRP A 146 -35.78 8.12 0.98
CA TRP A 146 -34.58 7.92 0.14
C TRP A 146 -34.28 6.44 0.00
N ARG A 147 -34.09 5.98 -1.23
CA ARG A 147 -33.72 4.60 -1.55
C ARG A 147 -32.22 4.54 -1.81
N LEU A 148 -31.46 4.03 -0.86
CA LEU A 148 -30.02 3.96 -0.90
C LEU A 148 -29.58 2.55 -1.25
N GLY A 149 -29.04 2.35 -2.45
CA GLY A 149 -28.35 1.12 -2.82
C GLY A 149 -27.04 1.05 -2.04
N ILE A 150 -26.73 -0.12 -1.47
CA ILE A 150 -25.49 -0.34 -0.71
C ILE A 150 -24.76 -1.51 -1.33
N ASN A 151 -23.48 -1.30 -1.68
CA ASN A 151 -22.55 -2.38 -1.96
C ASN A 151 -21.21 -2.15 -1.25
N ILE A 152 -20.39 -3.21 -1.15
CA ILE A 152 -19.18 -3.19 -0.36
C ILE A 152 -18.02 -3.55 -1.28
N CYS A 153 -17.14 -2.58 -1.50
CA CYS A 153 -15.86 -2.70 -2.20
C CYS A 153 -15.96 -3.45 -3.54
N GLU A 154 -15.64 -4.76 -3.54
CA GLU A 154 -15.62 -5.63 -4.72
C GLU A 154 -16.97 -5.74 -5.42
N ASP A 155 -18.09 -5.48 -4.73
CA ASP A 155 -19.43 -5.50 -5.32
C ASP A 155 -19.62 -4.47 -6.46
N LEU A 156 -18.75 -3.46 -6.53
CA LEU A 156 -18.69 -2.49 -7.62
C LEU A 156 -17.91 -3.01 -8.85
N TRP A 157 -17.10 -4.08 -8.69
CA TRP A 157 -16.14 -4.56 -9.69
C TRP A 157 -16.76 -5.62 -10.61
N VAL A 158 -17.88 -5.29 -11.22
CA VAL A 158 -18.66 -6.20 -12.06
C VAL A 158 -18.38 -6.06 -13.55
N GLU A 159 -17.72 -4.99 -13.98
CA GLU A 159 -17.39 -4.71 -15.38
C GLU A 159 -16.07 -5.39 -15.77
N GLU A 160 -16.15 -6.64 -16.25
CA GLU A 160 -15.00 -7.46 -16.63
C GLU A 160 -14.11 -6.79 -17.69
N GLU A 161 -14.69 -6.11 -18.65
CA GLU A 161 -13.97 -5.36 -19.69
C GLU A 161 -13.06 -4.26 -19.15
N LEU A 162 -13.38 -3.72 -17.95
CA LEU A 162 -12.61 -2.64 -17.34
C LEU A 162 -11.44 -3.14 -16.48
N HIS A 163 -11.55 -4.32 -15.84
CA HIS A 163 -10.52 -4.82 -14.94
C HIS A 163 -9.97 -6.21 -15.28
N GLY A 164 -10.44 -6.82 -16.38
CA GLY A 164 -9.87 -8.04 -16.96
C GLY A 164 -10.24 -9.34 -16.24
N GLN A 165 -11.08 -9.29 -15.20
CA GLN A 165 -11.56 -10.48 -14.50
C GLN A 165 -12.94 -10.25 -13.89
N ARG A 166 -13.67 -11.35 -13.66
CA ARG A 166 -14.93 -11.33 -12.92
C ARG A 166 -14.91 -12.39 -11.83
N LEU A 167 -15.26 -12.00 -10.61
CA LEU A 167 -15.44 -12.96 -9.53
C LEU A 167 -16.71 -13.79 -9.77
N ARG A 168 -16.68 -15.04 -9.30
CA ARG A 168 -17.88 -15.89 -9.29
C ARG A 168 -18.89 -15.30 -8.31
N GLY A 169 -20.10 -15.04 -8.79
CA GLY A 169 -21.19 -14.44 -8.03
C GLY A 169 -22.23 -13.83 -8.95
N GLY A 170 -23.23 -13.15 -8.37
CA GLY A 170 -24.19 -12.37 -9.09
C GLY A 170 -23.62 -11.08 -9.66
N ASP A 171 -24.49 -10.21 -10.13
CA ASP A 171 -24.19 -8.83 -10.51
C ASP A 171 -24.82 -7.87 -9.48
N PRO A 172 -24.12 -7.52 -8.40
CA PRO A 172 -24.69 -6.68 -7.33
C PRO A 172 -25.17 -5.31 -7.82
N VAL A 173 -24.53 -4.74 -8.84
CA VAL A 173 -24.94 -3.47 -9.45
C VAL A 173 -26.21 -3.67 -10.30
N GLY A 174 -26.24 -4.70 -11.14
CA GLY A 174 -27.41 -5.00 -11.99
C GLY A 174 -28.64 -5.36 -11.19
N GLU A 175 -28.50 -6.07 -10.09
CA GLU A 175 -29.62 -6.43 -9.21
C GLU A 175 -30.23 -5.18 -8.53
N LEU A 176 -29.41 -4.18 -8.18
CA LEU A 176 -29.87 -2.90 -7.65
C LEU A 176 -30.65 -2.08 -8.70
N GLN A 177 -30.40 -2.26 -9.98
CA GLN A 177 -31.10 -1.53 -11.05
C GLN A 177 -32.63 -1.74 -11.00
N ALA A 178 -33.06 -2.97 -10.73
CA ALA A 178 -34.49 -3.29 -10.58
C ALA A 178 -35.12 -2.59 -9.37
N LEU A 179 -34.33 -2.27 -8.36
CA LEU A 179 -34.76 -1.62 -7.12
C LEU A 179 -34.74 -0.09 -7.22
N ARG A 180 -34.25 0.50 -8.32
CA ARG A 180 -34.23 1.94 -8.62
C ARG A 180 -33.76 2.79 -7.43
N PRO A 181 -32.49 2.67 -7.00
CA PRO A 181 -31.97 3.49 -5.91
C PRO A 181 -31.85 4.96 -6.33
N ASP A 182 -32.03 5.88 -5.38
CA ASP A 182 -31.74 7.30 -5.59
C ASP A 182 -30.23 7.58 -5.57
N LEU A 183 -29.47 6.78 -4.82
CA LEU A 183 -28.00 6.84 -4.68
C LEU A 183 -27.44 5.42 -4.53
N LEU A 184 -26.23 5.19 -5.03
CA LEU A 184 -25.41 4.01 -4.68
C LEU A 184 -24.34 4.44 -3.68
N LEU A 185 -24.29 3.82 -2.51
CA LEU A 185 -23.27 3.99 -1.49
C LEU A 185 -22.30 2.79 -1.56
N ASN A 186 -21.04 3.03 -1.89
CA ASN A 186 -20.02 2.00 -1.90
C ASN A 186 -19.02 2.20 -0.75
N LEU A 187 -19.01 1.26 0.20
CA LEU A 187 -18.10 1.22 1.34
C LEU A 187 -16.87 0.42 0.95
N SER A 188 -15.70 1.04 0.86
CA SER A 188 -14.50 0.41 0.34
C SER A 188 -13.32 0.43 1.31
N ALA A 189 -12.53 -0.65 1.27
CA ALA A 189 -11.16 -0.72 1.73
C ALA A 189 -10.29 -1.26 0.57
N SER A 190 -10.21 -0.47 -0.48
CA SER A 190 -9.50 -0.81 -1.72
C SER A 190 -8.07 -0.30 -1.64
N PRO A 191 -7.04 -1.20 -1.53
CA PRO A 191 -5.66 -0.78 -1.41
C PRO A 191 -5.14 -0.17 -2.70
N PHE A 192 -4.14 0.67 -2.56
CA PHE A 192 -3.45 1.32 -3.67
C PHE A 192 -2.76 0.28 -4.58
N ALA A 193 -2.80 0.54 -5.87
CA ALA A 193 -1.88 0.06 -6.88
C ALA A 193 -1.79 1.12 -7.98
N GLN A 194 -0.66 1.20 -8.67
CA GLN A 194 -0.49 2.16 -9.77
C GLN A 194 -1.58 1.99 -10.82
N GLY A 195 -2.25 3.10 -11.22
CA GLY A 195 -3.39 3.09 -12.15
C GLY A 195 -4.76 2.76 -11.54
N LYS A 196 -4.83 2.26 -10.30
CA LYS A 196 -6.09 1.80 -9.70
C LYS A 196 -7.06 2.95 -9.37
N ALA A 197 -6.57 4.15 -9.09
CA ALA A 197 -7.40 5.33 -8.87
C ALA A 197 -8.27 5.66 -10.11
N GLN A 198 -7.67 5.60 -11.29
CA GLN A 198 -8.40 5.78 -12.56
C GLN A 198 -9.42 4.65 -12.80
N LEU A 199 -9.04 3.40 -12.49
CA LEU A 199 -9.93 2.24 -12.65
C LEU A 199 -11.17 2.37 -11.73
N ARG A 200 -11.00 2.76 -10.45
CA ARG A 200 -12.11 3.01 -9.51
C ARG A 200 -13.10 4.04 -10.07
N ARG A 201 -12.61 5.16 -10.66
CA ARG A 201 -13.49 6.17 -11.28
C ARG A 201 -14.24 5.62 -12.48
N ARG A 202 -13.61 4.80 -13.34
CA ARG A 202 -14.28 4.18 -14.49
C ARG A 202 -15.37 3.21 -14.05
N LEU A 203 -15.11 2.37 -13.06
CA LEU A 203 -16.10 1.44 -12.51
C LEU A 203 -17.28 2.17 -11.86
N ALA A 204 -17.02 3.22 -11.10
CA ALA A 204 -18.07 4.05 -10.52
C ALA A 204 -18.90 4.76 -11.59
N ALA A 205 -18.28 5.25 -12.67
CA ALA A 205 -18.98 5.86 -13.78
C ALA A 205 -19.88 4.85 -14.54
N ALA A 206 -19.38 3.63 -14.75
CA ALA A 206 -20.17 2.56 -15.34
C ALA A 206 -21.39 2.20 -14.47
N ALA A 207 -21.19 2.05 -13.16
CA ALA A 207 -22.28 1.79 -12.22
C ALA A 207 -23.28 2.95 -12.16
N ALA A 208 -22.82 4.21 -12.13
CA ALA A 208 -23.67 5.39 -12.14
C ALA A 208 -24.55 5.46 -13.41
N ALA A 209 -23.97 5.16 -14.57
CA ALA A 209 -24.70 5.10 -15.85
C ALA A 209 -25.74 3.97 -15.87
N ARG A 210 -25.39 2.77 -15.39
CA ARG A 210 -26.31 1.62 -15.33
C ARG A 210 -27.50 1.86 -14.40
N LEU A 211 -27.26 2.47 -13.24
CA LEU A 211 -28.29 2.73 -12.24
C LEU A 211 -29.07 4.01 -12.51
N GLY A 212 -28.53 4.93 -13.30
CA GLY A 212 -29.11 6.26 -13.54
C GLY A 212 -29.09 7.16 -12.29
N CYS A 213 -28.21 6.89 -11.31
CA CYS A 213 -28.09 7.63 -10.07
C CYS A 213 -26.63 7.92 -9.68
N PRO A 214 -26.37 8.90 -8.79
CA PRO A 214 -25.02 9.15 -8.29
C PRO A 214 -24.44 7.97 -7.50
N VAL A 215 -23.11 7.81 -7.56
CA VAL A 215 -22.31 6.86 -6.76
C VAL A 215 -21.47 7.62 -5.73
N VAL A 216 -21.66 7.32 -4.46
CA VAL A 216 -20.84 7.79 -3.35
C VAL A 216 -19.83 6.70 -3.00
N TYR A 217 -18.56 6.91 -3.36
CA TYR A 217 -17.47 5.97 -3.13
C TYR A 217 -16.65 6.42 -1.92
N VAL A 218 -16.69 5.65 -0.83
CA VAL A 218 -15.96 5.96 0.40
C VAL A 218 -14.88 4.92 0.62
N ASN A 219 -13.61 5.34 0.52
CA ASN A 219 -12.46 4.45 0.67
C ASN A 219 -11.72 4.70 1.99
N GLN A 220 -11.18 3.62 2.57
CA GLN A 220 -10.25 3.71 3.69
C GLN A 220 -8.98 4.47 3.26
N VAL A 221 -8.31 5.12 4.21
CA VAL A 221 -6.96 5.69 4.05
C VAL A 221 -6.03 5.10 5.11
N GLY A 222 -4.72 5.04 4.83
CA GLY A 222 -3.69 4.62 5.79
C GLY A 222 -2.95 3.35 5.41
N GLY A 223 -1.81 3.11 6.06
CA GLY A 223 -1.01 1.89 5.92
C GLY A 223 -1.39 0.83 6.96
N ASN A 224 -1.56 -0.42 6.55
CA ASN A 224 -1.74 -1.57 7.44
C ASN A 224 -0.90 -2.74 6.90
N ASP A 225 0.15 -3.10 7.62
CA ASP A 225 1.18 -4.07 7.19
C ASP A 225 1.75 -3.68 5.81
N GLU A 226 1.61 -4.56 4.82
CA GLU A 226 2.04 -4.33 3.44
C GLU A 226 1.08 -3.49 2.60
N LEU A 227 -0.17 -3.30 3.06
CA LEU A 227 -1.19 -2.61 2.28
C LEU A 227 -1.23 -1.12 2.62
N VAL A 228 -1.33 -0.30 1.59
CA VAL A 228 -1.55 1.14 1.75
C VAL A 228 -2.86 1.50 1.04
N PHE A 229 -3.74 2.17 1.76
CA PHE A 229 -5.01 2.67 1.26
C PHE A 229 -4.85 4.16 0.99
N ASP A 230 -5.04 4.55 -0.25
CA ASP A 230 -4.79 5.91 -0.72
C ASP A 230 -5.98 6.86 -0.51
N GLY A 231 -7.08 6.39 0.09
CA GLY A 231 -8.29 7.21 0.25
C GLY A 231 -8.86 7.60 -1.11
N GLY A 232 -8.84 8.91 -1.40
CA GLY A 232 -9.34 9.45 -2.66
C GLY A 232 -10.82 9.18 -2.87
N SER A 233 -11.63 9.18 -1.80
CA SER A 233 -13.09 9.04 -1.84
C SER A 233 -13.71 10.11 -2.72
N PHE A 234 -14.84 9.82 -3.36
CA PHE A 234 -15.47 10.75 -4.27
C PHE A 234 -16.98 10.54 -4.41
N VAL A 235 -17.66 11.53 -4.97
CA VAL A 235 -19.03 11.40 -5.47
C VAL A 235 -19.00 11.53 -6.99
N MET A 236 -19.59 10.53 -7.65
CA MET A 236 -19.75 10.46 -9.11
C MET A 236 -21.21 10.72 -9.47
N ALA A 237 -21.50 11.71 -10.30
CA ALA A 237 -22.84 11.94 -10.84
C ALA A 237 -23.27 10.80 -11.79
N ALA A 238 -24.56 10.68 -12.05
CA ALA A 238 -25.08 9.76 -13.06
C ALA A 238 -24.51 10.02 -14.46
N SER A 239 -24.07 11.23 -14.75
CA SER A 239 -23.37 11.62 -15.99
C SER A 239 -21.93 11.13 -16.10
N GLY A 240 -21.35 10.56 -15.02
CA GLY A 240 -19.94 10.20 -14.95
C GLY A 240 -19.00 11.34 -14.54
N ALA A 241 -19.52 12.53 -14.21
CA ALA A 241 -18.73 13.63 -13.68
C ALA A 241 -18.46 13.47 -12.19
N VAL A 242 -17.26 13.81 -11.72
CA VAL A 242 -16.92 13.83 -10.29
C VAL A 242 -17.46 15.13 -9.69
N CYS A 243 -18.35 15.01 -8.70
CA CYS A 243 -19.00 16.16 -8.02
C CYS A 243 -18.27 16.55 -6.75
N LEU A 244 -17.63 15.62 -6.08
CA LEU A 244 -16.83 15.80 -4.88
C LEU A 244 -15.63 14.88 -4.93
N GLN A 245 -14.45 15.37 -4.53
CA GLN A 245 -13.23 14.59 -4.40
C GLN A 245 -12.58 14.89 -3.05
N LEU A 246 -12.36 13.85 -2.25
CA LEU A 246 -11.63 13.93 -1.00
C LEU A 246 -10.11 13.83 -1.23
N ALA A 247 -9.34 14.16 -0.20
CA ALA A 247 -7.88 14.17 -0.23
C ALA A 247 -7.29 12.79 -0.58
N TRP A 248 -6.09 12.81 -1.16
CA TRP A 248 -5.31 11.61 -1.46
C TRP A 248 -4.26 11.38 -0.38
N ALA A 249 -4.16 10.13 0.08
CA ALA A 249 -3.20 9.68 1.09
C ALA A 249 -3.29 10.42 2.45
N GLU A 250 -4.45 10.98 2.76
CA GLU A 250 -4.72 11.70 4.01
C GLU A 250 -6.16 11.42 4.49
N PRO A 251 -6.43 11.38 5.83
CA PRO A 251 -7.80 11.40 6.34
C PRO A 251 -8.53 12.67 5.91
N ASP A 252 -9.81 12.54 5.56
CA ASP A 252 -10.63 13.69 5.13
C ASP A 252 -12.11 13.45 5.47
N LEU A 253 -12.86 14.54 5.64
CA LEU A 253 -14.28 14.52 5.90
C LEU A 253 -14.96 15.66 5.12
N GLN A 254 -15.76 15.31 4.14
CA GLN A 254 -16.48 16.29 3.30
C GLN A 254 -17.97 15.99 3.30
N VAL A 255 -18.79 17.07 3.33
CA VAL A 255 -20.24 16.96 3.23
C VAL A 255 -20.71 17.30 1.82
N TRP A 256 -21.53 16.43 1.24
CA TRP A 256 -22.15 16.60 -0.06
C TRP A 256 -23.67 16.62 0.07
N ASP A 257 -24.34 17.52 -0.64
CA ASP A 257 -25.79 17.59 -0.66
C ASP A 257 -26.36 16.95 -1.93
N ALA A 258 -27.05 15.81 -1.74
CA ALA A 258 -27.66 15.06 -2.83
C ALA A 258 -28.84 15.78 -3.51
N ALA A 259 -29.38 16.84 -2.91
CA ALA A 259 -30.46 17.65 -3.47
C ALA A 259 -29.94 18.73 -4.44
N LEU A 260 -28.65 19.07 -4.37
CA LEU A 260 -28.06 20.04 -5.27
C LEU A 260 -27.69 19.37 -6.60
N ALA A 261 -28.05 20.00 -7.71
CA ALA A 261 -27.61 19.54 -9.02
C ALA A 261 -26.08 19.47 -9.03
N PRO A 262 -25.49 18.37 -9.54
CA PRO A 262 -24.04 18.25 -9.56
C PRO A 262 -23.45 19.36 -10.42
N ALA A 263 -22.76 20.31 -9.79
CA ALA A 263 -21.86 21.18 -10.52
C ALA A 263 -20.71 20.29 -11.03
N GLY A 264 -20.71 19.99 -12.32
CA GLY A 264 -19.70 19.12 -12.94
C GLY A 264 -18.33 19.77 -12.90
N THR A 265 -17.62 19.61 -11.81
CA THR A 265 -16.20 19.93 -11.72
C THR A 265 -15.42 18.66 -11.97
N THR A 266 -14.74 18.57 -13.11
CA THR A 266 -13.76 17.51 -13.33
C THR A 266 -12.57 17.78 -12.40
N SER A 267 -12.50 17.10 -11.27
CA SER A 267 -11.29 17.07 -10.45
C SER A 267 -10.28 16.13 -11.13
N PRO A 268 -9.14 16.62 -11.64
CA PRO A 268 -8.14 15.76 -12.24
C PRO A 268 -7.57 14.80 -11.18
N LEU A 269 -7.08 13.65 -11.63
CA LEU A 269 -6.26 12.79 -10.78
C LEU A 269 -4.90 13.45 -10.56
N PRO A 270 -4.26 13.25 -9.40
CA PRO A 270 -2.87 13.63 -9.22
C PRO A 270 -1.96 12.95 -10.24
N ASP A 271 -0.79 13.54 -10.45
CA ASP A 271 0.28 12.90 -11.21
C ASP A 271 0.57 11.51 -10.62
N PRO A 272 0.78 10.46 -11.43
CA PRO A 272 1.05 9.11 -10.95
C PRO A 272 2.24 9.02 -9.97
N GLU A 273 3.30 9.78 -10.22
CA GLU A 273 4.48 9.84 -9.35
C GLU A 273 4.18 10.58 -8.04
N GLU A 274 3.35 11.62 -8.05
CA GLU A 274 2.86 12.29 -6.84
C GLU A 274 2.09 11.31 -5.96
N LEU A 275 1.13 10.62 -6.55
CA LEU A 275 0.30 9.67 -5.80
C LEU A 275 1.13 8.50 -5.25
N LEU A 276 2.11 8.02 -6.02
CA LEU A 276 3.05 7.00 -5.58
C LEU A 276 3.91 7.48 -4.41
N LEU A 277 4.48 8.69 -4.49
CA LEU A 277 5.28 9.30 -3.41
C LEU A 277 4.45 9.45 -2.13
N ARG A 278 3.27 10.05 -2.21
CA ARG A 278 2.36 10.22 -1.08
C ARG A 278 1.98 8.89 -0.43
N THR A 279 1.71 7.89 -1.25
CA THR A 279 1.33 6.53 -0.80
C THR A 279 2.47 5.83 -0.06
N LEU A 280 3.69 5.89 -0.59
CA LEU A 280 4.86 5.30 0.07
C LEU A 280 5.18 6.01 1.40
N VAL A 281 5.10 7.34 1.43
CA VAL A 281 5.28 8.13 2.66
C VAL A 281 4.22 7.78 3.70
N LEU A 282 2.94 7.69 3.30
CA LEU A 282 1.84 7.28 4.19
C LEU A 282 2.06 5.86 4.72
N GLY A 283 2.43 4.90 3.85
CA GLY A 283 2.68 3.52 4.22
C GLY A 283 3.79 3.40 5.26
N LEU A 284 4.93 4.04 5.04
CA LEU A 284 6.05 4.04 5.99
C LEU A 284 5.69 4.74 7.31
N ARG A 285 5.04 5.90 7.25
CA ARG A 285 4.60 6.65 8.44
C ARG A 285 3.68 5.81 9.33
N ASP A 286 2.68 5.19 8.71
CA ASP A 286 1.69 4.41 9.43
C ASP A 286 2.27 3.09 9.94
N TYR A 287 3.08 2.39 9.15
CA TYR A 287 3.76 1.17 9.60
C TYR A 287 4.60 1.46 10.84
N ALA A 288 5.46 2.48 10.79
CA ALA A 288 6.27 2.87 11.94
C ALA A 288 5.39 3.21 13.16
N ARG A 289 4.43 4.11 13.01
CA ARG A 289 3.55 4.56 14.10
C ARG A 289 2.72 3.43 14.70
N LYS A 290 2.08 2.60 13.86
CA LYS A 290 1.19 1.50 14.28
C LYS A 290 1.97 0.35 14.92
N CYS A 291 3.25 0.17 14.55
CA CYS A 291 4.16 -0.80 15.18
C CYS A 291 4.95 -0.22 16.38
N GLY A 292 4.70 1.04 16.76
CA GLY A 292 5.34 1.67 17.94
C GLY A 292 6.72 2.27 17.70
N PHE A 293 7.20 2.33 16.45
CA PHE A 293 8.46 2.97 16.10
C PHE A 293 8.29 4.47 15.89
N ARG A 294 9.25 5.25 16.39
CA ARG A 294 9.31 6.70 16.22
C ARG A 294 10.50 7.15 15.37
N ARG A 295 11.52 6.31 15.24
CA ARG A 295 12.79 6.59 14.58
C ARG A 295 13.13 5.49 13.60
N ALA A 296 13.82 5.84 12.51
CA ALA A 296 14.31 4.89 11.52
C ALA A 296 15.82 4.98 11.32
N LEU A 297 16.42 3.86 10.94
CA LEU A 297 17.81 3.70 10.52
C LEU A 297 17.84 3.09 9.12
N LEU A 298 18.76 3.55 8.27
CA LEU A 298 19.05 2.92 6.99
C LEU A 298 20.54 2.95 6.67
N GLY A 299 20.99 2.03 5.83
CA GLY A 299 22.30 2.10 5.19
C GLY A 299 22.26 3.07 4.01
N LEU A 300 23.19 4.04 3.94
CA LEU A 300 23.28 4.98 2.85
C LEU A 300 24.53 4.70 2.04
N SER A 301 24.34 4.24 0.79
CA SER A 301 25.42 3.75 -0.08
C SER A 301 25.86 4.75 -1.16
N GLY A 302 25.13 5.86 -1.33
CA GLY A 302 25.29 6.77 -2.47
C GLY A 302 24.63 6.27 -3.76
N GLY A 303 23.92 5.14 -3.72
CA GLY A 303 23.07 4.63 -4.80
C GLY A 303 21.65 5.16 -4.71
N ILE A 304 20.92 5.10 -5.84
CA ILE A 304 19.59 5.71 -6.02
C ILE A 304 18.53 5.08 -5.11
N ASP A 305 18.61 3.77 -4.83
CA ASP A 305 17.63 3.06 -3.97
C ASP A 305 17.71 3.56 -2.54
N SER A 306 18.90 3.59 -1.94
CA SER A 306 19.11 4.11 -0.59
C SER A 306 18.77 5.60 -0.49
N ALA A 307 19.01 6.36 -1.56
CA ALA A 307 18.63 7.77 -1.65
C ALA A 307 17.10 7.95 -1.62
N LEU A 308 16.37 7.19 -2.41
CA LEU A 308 14.90 7.23 -2.38
C LEU A 308 14.34 6.84 -1.01
N VAL A 309 14.87 5.77 -0.38
CA VAL A 309 14.44 5.37 0.96
C VAL A 309 14.73 6.46 1.99
N ALA A 310 15.86 7.16 1.90
CA ALA A 310 16.17 8.30 2.77
C ALA A 310 15.18 9.47 2.60
N VAL A 311 14.80 9.82 1.36
CA VAL A 311 13.77 10.83 1.07
C VAL A 311 12.43 10.42 1.67
N LEU A 312 11.99 9.18 1.43
CA LEU A 312 10.72 8.64 1.96
C LEU A 312 10.72 8.65 3.50
N ALA A 313 11.83 8.26 4.13
CA ALA A 313 11.95 8.24 5.59
C ALA A 313 11.91 9.66 6.18
N ALA A 314 12.62 10.61 5.57
CA ALA A 314 12.60 12.02 6.00
C ALA A 314 11.20 12.63 5.89
N ALA A 315 10.47 12.35 4.80
CA ALA A 315 9.09 12.80 4.62
C ALA A 315 8.09 12.11 5.57
N ALA A 316 8.29 10.83 5.86
CA ALA A 316 7.36 10.06 6.69
C ALA A 316 7.50 10.35 8.19
N LEU A 317 8.72 10.49 8.69
CA LEU A 317 9.03 10.54 10.13
C LEU A 317 9.57 11.90 10.58
N GLY A 318 9.91 12.77 9.65
CA GLY A 318 10.65 14.00 9.88
C GLY A 318 12.17 13.77 9.97
N PRO A 319 13.00 14.70 9.46
CA PRO A 319 14.46 14.53 9.36
C PRO A 319 15.14 14.17 10.67
N GLY A 320 14.71 14.78 11.79
CA GLY A 320 15.29 14.54 13.12
C GLY A 320 15.09 13.12 13.68
N ASN A 321 14.21 12.33 13.04
CA ASN A 321 13.91 10.95 13.43
C ASN A 321 14.55 9.91 12.49
N VAL A 322 15.37 10.34 11.55
CA VAL A 322 16.03 9.46 10.57
C VAL A 322 17.53 9.53 10.75
N GLN A 323 18.16 8.38 10.81
CA GLN A 323 19.60 8.22 10.85
C GLN A 323 20.07 7.40 9.65
N ALA A 324 21.11 7.86 8.98
CA ALA A 324 21.75 7.14 7.90
C ALA A 324 23.16 6.68 8.33
N LEU A 325 23.51 5.44 8.03
CA LEU A 325 24.84 4.89 8.31
C LEU A 325 25.59 4.64 7.02
N LEU A 326 26.75 5.28 6.89
CA LEU A 326 27.72 5.01 5.82
C LEU A 326 28.68 3.92 6.31
N MET A 327 28.87 2.87 5.51
CA MET A 327 29.71 1.72 5.88
C MET A 327 30.69 1.41 4.73
N PRO A 328 31.67 2.32 4.50
CA PRO A 328 32.59 2.15 3.39
C PRO A 328 33.47 0.91 3.55
N SER A 329 33.65 0.19 2.44
CA SER A 329 34.67 -0.85 2.26
C SER A 329 35.88 -0.26 1.52
N PRO A 330 36.99 -0.99 1.37
CA PRO A 330 38.09 -0.58 0.52
C PRO A 330 37.71 -0.34 -0.96
N TRP A 331 36.58 -0.87 -1.40
CA TRP A 331 36.05 -0.76 -2.75
C TRP A 331 35.03 0.36 -2.95
N SER A 332 34.60 1.00 -1.86
CA SER A 332 33.63 2.11 -1.93
C SER A 332 34.27 3.33 -2.56
N SER A 333 33.64 3.90 -3.57
CA SER A 333 34.14 5.10 -4.27
C SER A 333 34.01 6.35 -3.38
N ALA A 334 34.96 7.28 -3.51
CA ALA A 334 34.88 8.58 -2.84
C ALA A 334 33.60 9.33 -3.22
N GLY A 335 33.19 9.26 -4.50
CA GLY A 335 31.97 9.88 -4.99
C GLY A 335 30.70 9.34 -4.32
N SER A 336 30.63 8.04 -4.00
CA SER A 336 29.49 7.46 -3.29
C SER A 336 29.38 7.99 -1.85
N ILE A 337 30.50 8.22 -1.18
CA ILE A 337 30.53 8.81 0.15
C ILE A 337 30.10 10.28 0.11
N GLU A 338 30.65 11.05 -0.85
CA GLU A 338 30.31 12.47 -1.05
C GLU A 338 28.83 12.65 -1.40
N ASP A 339 28.30 11.84 -2.31
CA ASP A 339 26.89 11.86 -2.70
C ASP A 339 25.97 11.54 -1.52
N SER A 340 26.35 10.57 -0.68
CA SER A 340 25.61 10.20 0.53
C SER A 340 25.55 11.36 1.54
N LEU A 341 26.67 12.00 1.80
CA LEU A 341 26.75 13.14 2.71
C LEU A 341 25.98 14.36 2.19
N ALA A 342 26.10 14.63 0.89
CA ALA A 342 25.36 15.73 0.25
C ALA A 342 23.85 15.51 0.28
N LEU A 343 23.38 14.29 0.03
CA LEU A 343 21.96 13.91 0.19
C LEU A 343 21.49 14.09 1.63
N ALA A 344 22.23 13.56 2.61
CA ALA A 344 21.90 13.67 4.01
C ALA A 344 21.80 15.13 4.48
N GLN A 345 22.71 15.99 3.99
CA GLN A 345 22.67 17.42 4.25
C GLN A 345 21.43 18.08 3.65
N ARG A 346 21.07 17.77 2.40
CA ARG A 346 19.86 18.30 1.74
C ARG A 346 18.57 17.89 2.47
N LEU A 347 18.55 16.66 3.01
CA LEU A 347 17.42 16.15 3.77
C LEU A 347 17.41 16.57 5.23
N GLY A 348 18.52 17.08 5.78
CA GLY A 348 18.67 17.42 7.20
C GLY A 348 18.68 16.18 8.14
N ILE A 349 19.07 15.00 7.64
CA ILE A 349 19.14 13.76 8.43
C ILE A 349 20.52 13.55 9.04
N ALA A 350 20.55 12.90 10.21
CA ALA A 350 21.80 12.57 10.90
C ALA A 350 22.56 11.44 10.18
N THR A 351 23.90 11.56 10.13
CA THR A 351 24.77 10.53 9.54
C THR A 351 25.77 10.00 10.56
N GLY A 352 26.15 8.73 10.39
CA GLY A 352 27.28 8.10 11.05
C GLY A 352 28.14 7.37 10.02
N THR A 353 29.42 7.17 10.31
CA THR A 353 30.32 6.42 9.43
C THR A 353 31.02 5.31 10.21
N VAL A 354 30.93 4.08 9.71
CA VAL A 354 31.57 2.89 10.29
C VAL A 354 32.27 2.12 9.16
N PRO A 355 33.59 2.35 8.94
CA PRO A 355 34.36 1.59 7.94
C PRO A 355 34.38 0.10 8.28
N ILE A 356 34.17 -0.77 7.26
CA ILE A 356 34.06 -2.22 7.49
C ILE A 356 35.37 -2.98 7.24
N ALA A 357 36.44 -2.33 6.83
CA ALA A 357 37.72 -2.99 6.45
C ALA A 357 38.30 -3.90 7.55
N ALA A 358 38.28 -3.44 8.82
CA ALA A 358 38.78 -4.24 9.95
C ALA A 358 37.95 -5.49 10.21
N LEU A 359 36.62 -5.41 10.02
CA LEU A 359 35.72 -6.56 10.15
C LEU A 359 35.93 -7.54 9.00
N MET A 360 36.13 -7.06 7.77
CA MET A 360 36.48 -7.91 6.62
C MET A 360 37.76 -8.69 6.90
N ALA A 361 38.83 -8.02 7.35
CA ALA A 361 40.10 -8.68 7.69
C ALA A 361 39.94 -9.73 8.81
N GLY A 362 39.04 -9.48 9.80
CA GLY A 362 38.71 -10.44 10.84
C GLY A 362 38.03 -11.70 10.29
N PHE A 363 37.09 -11.55 9.35
CA PHE A 363 36.45 -12.67 8.67
C PHE A 363 37.43 -13.41 7.76
N ASP A 364 38.32 -12.71 7.04
CA ASP A 364 39.37 -13.33 6.22
C ASP A 364 40.29 -14.22 7.06
N ALA A 365 40.74 -13.72 8.21
CA ALA A 365 41.54 -14.50 9.13
C ALA A 365 40.82 -15.71 9.71
N ALA A 366 39.55 -15.53 10.14
CA ALA A 366 38.77 -16.61 10.74
C ALA A 366 38.38 -17.72 9.75
N LEU A 367 38.19 -17.38 8.48
CA LEU A 367 37.73 -18.31 7.43
C LEU A 367 38.88 -18.89 6.59
N ASN A 368 40.13 -18.41 6.78
CA ASN A 368 41.27 -18.84 5.97
C ASN A 368 41.50 -20.35 6.04
N GLU A 369 41.48 -20.93 7.21
CA GLU A 369 41.66 -22.39 7.40
C GLU A 369 40.45 -23.18 6.85
N PRO A 370 39.17 -22.89 7.26
CA PRO A 370 38.00 -23.61 6.76
C PRO A 370 37.80 -23.57 5.26
N LEU A 371 38.22 -22.47 4.59
CA LEU A 371 38.07 -22.29 3.15
C LEU A 371 39.33 -22.64 2.35
N ALA A 372 40.41 -23.09 3.04
CA ALA A 372 41.74 -23.31 2.43
C ALA A 372 42.27 -22.06 1.66
N GLY A 373 42.00 -20.86 2.22
CA GLY A 373 42.37 -19.57 1.66
C GLY A 373 41.39 -18.46 2.04
N ALA A 374 41.69 -17.23 1.70
CA ALA A 374 40.81 -16.10 1.94
C ALA A 374 39.49 -16.24 1.14
N PRO A 375 38.33 -15.78 1.70
CA PRO A 375 37.09 -15.72 0.94
C PRO A 375 37.24 -14.99 -0.39
N ALA A 376 36.69 -15.55 -1.46
CA ALA A 376 36.80 -14.99 -2.80
C ALA A 376 35.45 -14.98 -3.55
N GLY A 377 35.35 -14.16 -4.58
CA GLY A 377 34.16 -14.07 -5.44
C GLY A 377 32.89 -13.77 -4.63
N LEU A 378 31.81 -14.47 -4.93
CA LEU A 378 30.49 -14.29 -4.30
C LEU A 378 30.53 -14.43 -2.76
N THR A 379 31.43 -15.27 -2.22
CA THR A 379 31.57 -15.42 -0.76
C THR A 379 32.07 -14.12 -0.12
N ALA A 380 33.09 -13.50 -0.68
CA ALA A 380 33.66 -12.23 -0.21
C ALA A 380 32.66 -11.08 -0.36
N GLU A 381 31.92 -11.01 -1.48
CA GLU A 381 30.88 -10.02 -1.72
C GLU A 381 29.75 -10.15 -0.69
N ASN A 382 29.23 -11.36 -0.48
CA ASN A 382 28.15 -11.62 0.47
C ASN A 382 28.58 -11.38 1.94
N LEU A 383 29.84 -11.61 2.29
CA LEU A 383 30.35 -11.28 3.63
C LEU A 383 30.30 -9.78 3.91
N GLN A 384 30.69 -8.93 2.94
CA GLN A 384 30.59 -7.48 3.11
C GLN A 384 29.14 -7.03 3.35
N SER A 385 28.19 -7.57 2.57
CA SER A 385 26.77 -7.27 2.75
C SER A 385 26.27 -7.69 4.15
N ARG A 386 26.67 -8.89 4.63
CA ARG A 386 26.30 -9.39 5.97
C ARG A 386 26.93 -8.60 7.10
N ILE A 387 28.20 -8.16 6.95
CA ILE A 387 28.86 -7.27 7.92
C ILE A 387 28.02 -5.98 8.07
N ARG A 388 27.66 -5.34 6.96
CA ARG A 388 26.81 -4.14 6.97
C ARG A 388 25.45 -4.41 7.60
N GLY A 389 24.80 -5.51 7.23
CA GLY A 389 23.52 -5.91 7.82
C GLY A 389 23.59 -6.11 9.35
N THR A 390 24.67 -6.74 9.83
CA THR A 390 24.88 -6.97 11.27
C THR A 390 25.10 -5.64 12.01
N LEU A 391 25.89 -4.71 11.49
CA LEU A 391 26.11 -3.40 12.07
C LEU A 391 24.81 -2.59 12.17
N LEU A 392 24.03 -2.57 11.10
CA LEU A 392 22.74 -1.88 11.06
C LEU A 392 21.77 -2.46 12.10
N MET A 393 21.65 -3.80 12.19
CA MET A 393 20.78 -4.44 13.18
C MET A 393 21.25 -4.18 14.62
N ALA A 394 22.54 -4.19 14.88
CA ALA A 394 23.07 -3.90 16.20
C ALA A 394 22.71 -2.48 16.67
N LEU A 395 22.85 -1.49 15.79
CA LEU A 395 22.48 -0.10 16.07
C LEU A 395 20.95 0.05 16.21
N ALA A 396 20.17 -0.54 15.31
CA ALA A 396 18.71 -0.50 15.37
C ALA A 396 18.19 -1.07 16.70
N ASN A 397 18.72 -2.22 17.13
CA ASN A 397 18.37 -2.84 18.41
C ASN A 397 18.73 -1.95 19.61
N GLN A 398 19.96 -1.43 19.62
CA GLN A 398 20.46 -0.59 20.72
C GLN A 398 19.66 0.71 20.87
N GLN A 399 19.17 1.27 19.75
CA GLN A 399 18.52 2.58 19.73
C GLN A 399 16.99 2.50 19.59
N GLY A 400 16.41 1.30 19.48
CA GLY A 400 14.97 1.11 19.28
C GLY A 400 14.46 1.72 17.98
N GLN A 401 15.23 1.61 16.89
CA GLN A 401 14.90 2.17 15.58
C GLN A 401 14.35 1.10 14.64
N LEU A 402 13.45 1.50 13.73
CA LEU A 402 13.05 0.68 12.61
C LEU A 402 14.16 0.69 11.56
N LEU A 403 14.78 -0.47 11.31
CA LEU A 403 15.71 -0.62 10.21
C LEU A 403 14.95 -0.73 8.89
N LEU A 404 15.28 0.14 7.93
CA LEU A 404 14.70 0.15 6.58
C LEU A 404 15.64 -0.55 5.61
N SER A 405 15.13 -1.57 4.92
CA SER A 405 15.81 -2.19 3.78
C SER A 405 15.64 -1.31 2.53
N THR A 406 16.66 -1.27 1.70
CA THR A 406 16.72 -0.44 0.49
C THR A 406 16.60 -1.24 -0.81
N GLY A 407 16.38 -2.56 -0.73
CA GLY A 407 16.20 -3.42 -1.89
C GLY A 407 14.91 -3.10 -2.65
N ASN A 408 14.96 -3.16 -3.97
CA ASN A 408 13.84 -2.92 -4.88
C ASN A 408 13.24 -4.23 -5.43
N LYS A 409 12.13 -4.12 -6.16
CA LYS A 409 11.40 -5.28 -6.70
C LYS A 409 12.21 -6.05 -7.74
N SER A 410 12.97 -5.37 -8.59
CA SER A 410 13.78 -6.00 -9.64
C SER A 410 14.89 -6.86 -9.04
N GLU A 411 15.59 -6.34 -8.03
CA GLU A 411 16.63 -7.08 -7.29
C GLU A 411 16.06 -8.29 -6.55
N LEU A 412 14.94 -8.12 -5.84
CA LEU A 412 14.22 -9.22 -5.16
C LEU A 412 13.72 -10.27 -6.15
N ALA A 413 13.26 -9.86 -7.34
CA ALA A 413 12.77 -10.77 -8.35
C ALA A 413 13.86 -11.72 -8.85
N VAL A 414 15.02 -11.20 -9.22
CA VAL A 414 16.12 -12.00 -9.78
C VAL A 414 17.05 -12.57 -8.71
N GLY A 415 16.85 -12.18 -7.42
CA GLY A 415 17.69 -12.62 -6.31
C GLY A 415 19.05 -11.92 -6.25
N TYR A 416 19.17 -10.73 -6.85
CA TYR A 416 20.36 -9.88 -6.74
C TYR A 416 20.36 -9.15 -5.39
N CYS A 417 20.41 -9.95 -4.34
CA CYS A 417 20.34 -9.54 -2.95
C CYS A 417 20.98 -10.62 -2.06
N THR A 418 21.39 -10.24 -0.86
CA THR A 418 22.08 -11.13 0.08
C THR A 418 21.23 -11.38 1.31
N LEU A 419 20.89 -12.66 1.56
CA LEU A 419 20.25 -13.06 2.82
C LEU A 419 21.10 -12.65 4.02
N TYR A 420 20.45 -12.05 5.01
CA TYR A 420 21.09 -11.54 6.24
C TYR A 420 22.09 -10.40 6.01
N GLY A 421 22.07 -9.79 4.80
CA GLY A 421 22.87 -8.65 4.41
C GLY A 421 21.99 -7.44 4.09
N ASP A 422 21.92 -7.05 2.83
CA ASP A 422 21.10 -5.94 2.32
C ASP A 422 19.58 -6.18 2.42
N MET A 423 19.17 -7.46 2.56
CA MET A 423 17.78 -7.82 2.83
C MET A 423 17.36 -7.60 4.31
N ASN A 424 18.29 -7.24 5.20
CA ASN A 424 17.97 -6.99 6.61
C ASN A 424 17.10 -5.74 6.75
N GLY A 425 16.09 -5.83 7.60
CA GLY A 425 15.22 -4.70 7.93
C GLY A 425 13.89 -5.14 8.51
N GLY A 426 13.18 -4.18 9.09
CA GLY A 426 11.81 -4.36 9.56
C GLY A 426 10.77 -3.98 8.51
N LEU A 427 11.19 -3.24 7.45
CA LEU A 427 10.35 -2.86 6.32
C LEU A 427 11.22 -2.60 5.08
N ALA A 428 10.84 -3.18 3.94
CA ALA A 428 11.40 -2.91 2.61
C ALA A 428 10.50 -1.88 1.89
N VAL A 429 10.78 -0.60 2.09
CA VAL A 429 9.90 0.51 1.69
C VAL A 429 9.63 0.52 0.19
N ILE A 430 10.66 0.23 -0.61
CA ILE A 430 10.62 0.21 -2.09
C ILE A 430 10.65 -1.21 -2.67
N GLY A 431 10.42 -2.22 -1.83
CA GLY A 431 10.49 -3.64 -2.23
C GLY A 431 9.48 -4.06 -3.31
N ASP A 432 8.49 -3.23 -3.61
CA ASP A 432 7.54 -3.43 -4.70
C ASP A 432 7.68 -2.40 -5.84
N LEU A 433 8.78 -1.63 -5.87
CA LEU A 433 9.13 -0.75 -6.99
C LEU A 433 10.15 -1.41 -7.91
N TYR A 434 9.87 -1.47 -9.22
CA TYR A 434 10.89 -1.81 -10.22
C TYR A 434 11.98 -0.75 -10.27
N LYS A 435 13.20 -1.13 -10.62
CA LYS A 435 14.34 -0.22 -10.71
C LYS A 435 14.07 0.99 -11.62
N THR A 436 13.46 0.76 -12.77
CA THR A 436 13.04 1.83 -13.68
C THR A 436 12.03 2.79 -13.03
N SER A 437 11.15 2.29 -12.18
CA SER A 437 10.22 3.13 -11.41
C SER A 437 10.94 3.94 -10.31
N VAL A 438 11.99 3.39 -9.70
CA VAL A 438 12.85 4.13 -8.75
C VAL A 438 13.51 5.31 -9.45
N PHE A 439 14.11 5.10 -10.62
CA PHE A 439 14.71 6.19 -11.41
C PHE A 439 13.69 7.26 -11.78
N ARG A 440 12.52 6.85 -12.29
CA ARG A 440 11.46 7.78 -12.69
C ARG A 440 10.94 8.60 -11.50
N LEU A 441 10.70 7.98 -10.35
CA LEU A 441 10.25 8.66 -9.14
C LEU A 441 11.30 9.64 -8.62
N CYS A 442 12.58 9.27 -8.59
CA CYS A 442 13.67 10.16 -8.19
C CYS A 442 13.81 11.36 -9.15
N ALA A 443 13.67 11.14 -10.45
CA ALA A 443 13.69 12.21 -11.44
C ALA A 443 12.50 13.17 -11.26
N TRP A 444 11.30 12.62 -10.99
CA TRP A 444 10.11 13.41 -10.71
C TRP A 444 10.25 14.22 -9.40
N ILE A 445 10.77 13.61 -8.33
CA ILE A 445 11.03 14.29 -7.04
C ILE A 445 11.92 15.53 -7.23
N ASP A 446 12.93 15.46 -8.08
CA ASP A 446 13.83 16.59 -8.37
C ASP A 446 13.30 17.56 -9.44
N SER A 447 12.13 17.29 -10.00
CA SER A 447 11.51 18.19 -11.01
C SER A 447 10.69 19.31 -10.35
N PRO A 448 10.47 20.42 -11.06
CA PRO A 448 9.59 21.50 -10.59
C PRO A 448 8.14 21.03 -10.33
N ALA A 449 7.68 19.98 -11.02
CA ALA A 449 6.33 19.45 -10.83
C ALA A 449 6.10 18.89 -9.42
N ALA A 450 7.16 18.44 -8.73
CA ALA A 450 7.08 17.91 -7.38
C ALA A 450 7.04 18.97 -6.27
N ALA A 451 7.28 20.24 -6.57
CA ALA A 451 7.49 21.28 -5.56
C ALA A 451 6.35 21.38 -4.53
N ALA A 452 5.10 21.44 -4.98
CA ALA A 452 3.93 21.51 -4.11
C ALA A 452 3.76 20.24 -3.25
N CYS A 453 3.98 19.05 -3.84
CA CYS A 453 3.91 17.79 -3.14
C CYS A 453 5.03 17.68 -2.08
N ARG A 454 6.26 18.04 -2.43
CA ARG A 454 7.40 18.06 -1.51
C ARG A 454 7.12 18.97 -0.31
N GLN A 455 6.62 20.19 -0.55
CA GLN A 455 6.25 21.12 0.51
C GLN A 455 5.16 20.54 1.43
N ALA A 456 4.12 19.93 0.88
CA ALA A 456 3.05 19.28 1.63
C ALA A 456 3.57 18.10 2.50
N LEU A 457 4.64 17.43 2.05
CA LEU A 457 5.30 16.34 2.76
C LEU A 457 6.40 16.81 3.73
N GLY A 458 6.58 18.14 3.91
CA GLY A 458 7.60 18.69 4.81
C GLY A 458 9.03 18.63 4.28
N LEU A 459 9.19 18.44 2.96
CA LEU A 459 10.48 18.47 2.28
C LEU A 459 10.75 19.85 1.65
N ALA A 460 12.01 20.14 1.33
CA ALA A 460 12.36 21.38 0.63
C ALA A 460 11.63 21.46 -0.73
N ALA A 461 10.90 22.55 -0.99
CA ALA A 461 10.15 22.74 -2.22
C ALA A 461 11.06 23.00 -3.43
N GLU A 462 12.18 23.68 -3.22
CA GLU A 462 13.12 24.10 -4.26
C GLU A 462 14.42 23.30 -4.25
N GLY A 463 15.12 23.31 -5.35
CA GLY A 463 16.40 22.61 -5.52
C GLY A 463 16.24 21.10 -5.69
N GLU A 464 17.35 20.41 -5.90
CA GLU A 464 17.40 18.96 -5.97
C GLU A 464 17.41 18.35 -4.56
N LEU A 465 16.63 17.31 -4.34
CA LEU A 465 16.70 16.48 -3.11
C LEU A 465 17.62 15.28 -3.32
N VAL A 466 17.33 14.45 -4.32
CA VAL A 466 18.14 13.26 -4.65
C VAL A 466 19.48 13.71 -5.24
N GLY A 467 19.45 14.62 -6.19
CA GLY A 467 20.62 15.17 -6.84
C GLY A 467 21.02 14.41 -8.11
N ARG A 468 21.48 15.20 -9.09
CA ARG A 468 21.84 14.70 -10.42
C ARG A 468 22.92 13.61 -10.38
N ALA A 469 23.94 13.78 -9.53
CA ALA A 469 25.04 12.82 -9.41
C ALA A 469 24.54 11.41 -9.05
N ILE A 470 23.59 11.29 -8.12
CA ILE A 470 22.98 10.01 -7.73
C ILE A 470 22.08 9.47 -8.85
N ARG A 471 21.28 10.33 -9.49
CA ARG A 471 20.32 9.91 -10.53
C ARG A 471 21.00 9.43 -11.82
N GLU A 472 22.17 9.97 -12.17
CA GLU A 472 22.91 9.62 -13.39
C GLU A 472 24.00 8.56 -13.16
N LYS A 473 24.26 8.19 -11.88
CA LYS A 473 25.24 7.16 -11.54
C LYS A 473 24.77 5.78 -12.02
N PRO A 474 25.60 5.01 -12.74
CA PRO A 474 25.28 3.63 -13.08
C PRO A 474 25.05 2.78 -11.81
N PRO A 475 24.01 1.92 -11.79
CA PRO A 475 23.77 1.02 -10.67
C PRO A 475 24.94 0.08 -10.39
N SER A 476 25.35 0.00 -9.11
CA SER A 476 26.43 -0.86 -8.64
C SER A 476 26.26 -1.19 -7.16
N ALA A 477 26.56 -2.43 -6.79
CA ALA A 477 26.62 -2.87 -5.40
C ALA A 477 27.94 -2.48 -4.70
N GLU A 478 28.98 -2.03 -5.42
CA GLU A 478 30.32 -1.64 -4.91
C GLU A 478 30.95 -2.68 -3.96
N LEU A 479 30.81 -3.97 -4.26
CA LEU A 479 31.38 -5.08 -3.46
C LEU A 479 32.72 -5.57 -3.99
N ARG A 480 33.09 -5.16 -5.20
CA ARG A 480 34.38 -5.39 -5.87
C ARG A 480 34.75 -4.18 -6.75
N PRO A 481 36.03 -4.06 -7.15
CA PRO A 481 36.46 -2.96 -8.03
C PRO A 481 35.64 -2.91 -9.32
N ASP A 482 35.28 -1.69 -9.76
CA ASP A 482 34.62 -1.38 -11.04
C ASP A 482 33.34 -2.18 -11.32
N GLN A 483 32.68 -2.70 -10.27
CA GLN A 483 31.46 -3.49 -10.40
C GLN A 483 30.30 -2.66 -10.96
N ARG A 484 29.51 -3.28 -11.86
CA ARG A 484 28.24 -2.78 -12.35
C ARG A 484 27.18 -3.87 -12.27
N ASP A 485 25.92 -3.51 -12.05
CA ASP A 485 24.81 -4.48 -12.06
C ASP A 485 24.69 -5.17 -13.42
N SER A 486 24.98 -4.45 -14.52
CA SER A 486 25.01 -4.98 -15.89
C SER A 486 26.06 -6.08 -16.12
N ASP A 487 27.05 -6.26 -15.23
CA ASP A 487 27.98 -7.41 -15.31
C ASP A 487 27.25 -8.75 -15.08
N SER A 488 26.14 -8.72 -14.35
CA SER A 488 25.41 -9.93 -13.91
C SER A 488 23.96 -9.97 -14.38
N LEU A 489 23.34 -8.83 -14.64
CA LEU A 489 21.93 -8.68 -15.00
C LEU A 489 21.78 -8.08 -16.41
N PRO A 490 20.67 -8.34 -17.09
CA PRO A 490 20.28 -7.51 -18.24
C PRO A 490 20.06 -6.06 -17.81
N ASP A 491 20.15 -5.12 -18.76
CA ASP A 491 19.80 -3.73 -18.50
C ASP A 491 18.36 -3.62 -17.96
N TYR A 492 18.16 -2.76 -16.97
CA TYR A 492 16.85 -2.66 -16.30
C TYR A 492 15.71 -2.25 -17.24
N ASP A 493 15.98 -1.52 -18.32
CA ASP A 493 15.00 -1.18 -19.36
C ASP A 493 14.50 -2.41 -20.13
N GLN A 494 15.27 -3.50 -20.16
CA GLN A 494 14.87 -4.79 -20.72
C GLN A 494 14.31 -5.73 -19.64
N LEU A 495 14.94 -5.72 -18.46
CA LEU A 495 14.61 -6.62 -17.36
C LEU A 495 13.22 -6.32 -16.76
N ASP A 496 12.94 -5.07 -16.44
CA ASP A 496 11.72 -4.70 -15.72
C ASP A 496 10.42 -4.97 -16.50
N PRO A 497 10.32 -4.68 -17.82
CA PRO A 497 9.16 -5.10 -18.61
C PRO A 497 8.92 -6.61 -18.62
N LEU A 498 10.01 -7.41 -18.69
CA LEU A 498 9.89 -8.87 -18.61
C LEU A 498 9.44 -9.35 -17.25
N LEU A 499 10.00 -8.79 -16.18
CA LEU A 499 9.57 -9.10 -14.81
C LEU A 499 8.10 -8.72 -14.60
N LYS A 500 7.66 -7.58 -15.11
CA LYS A 500 6.27 -7.17 -15.02
C LYS A 500 5.35 -8.16 -15.73
N ALA A 501 5.68 -8.58 -16.94
CA ALA A 501 4.91 -9.56 -17.70
C ALA A 501 4.84 -10.93 -16.99
N LEU A 502 5.97 -11.42 -16.44
CA LEU A 502 6.03 -12.69 -15.71
C LEU A 502 5.31 -12.63 -14.36
N ILE A 503 5.42 -11.51 -13.61
CA ILE A 503 4.93 -11.40 -12.22
C ILE A 503 3.50 -10.91 -12.18
N GLU A 504 3.20 -9.78 -12.84
CA GLU A 504 1.91 -9.10 -12.74
C GLU A 504 0.91 -9.63 -13.77
N GLU A 505 1.34 -9.86 -15.01
CA GLU A 505 0.50 -10.38 -16.09
C GLU A 505 0.47 -11.91 -16.14
N GLN A 506 1.36 -12.59 -15.39
CA GLN A 506 1.46 -14.05 -15.27
C GLN A 506 1.68 -14.75 -16.62
N ARG A 507 2.34 -14.06 -17.56
CA ARG A 507 2.65 -14.62 -18.88
C ARG A 507 3.76 -15.66 -18.76
N SER A 508 3.69 -16.71 -19.58
CA SER A 508 4.75 -17.70 -19.67
C SER A 508 5.92 -17.21 -20.55
N PRO A 509 7.13 -17.78 -20.41
CA PRO A 509 8.23 -17.49 -21.33
C PRO A 509 7.85 -17.73 -22.79
N GLU A 510 7.11 -18.79 -23.09
CA GLU A 510 6.66 -19.13 -24.44
C GLU A 510 5.75 -18.04 -25.03
N GLU A 511 4.83 -17.47 -24.22
CA GLU A 511 3.97 -16.36 -24.65
C GLU A 511 4.77 -15.09 -24.90
N LEU A 512 5.83 -14.84 -24.12
CA LEU A 512 6.73 -13.71 -24.32
C LEU A 512 7.57 -13.88 -25.60
N ILE A 513 8.10 -15.07 -25.85
CA ILE A 513 8.85 -15.41 -27.05
C ILE A 513 7.94 -15.26 -28.29
N ALA A 514 6.70 -15.76 -28.23
CA ALA A 514 5.74 -15.63 -29.32
C ALA A 514 5.41 -14.16 -29.68
N THR A 515 5.59 -13.23 -28.73
CA THR A 515 5.41 -11.77 -28.94
C THR A 515 6.70 -11.02 -29.26
N GLY A 516 7.80 -11.72 -29.52
CA GLY A 516 9.06 -11.15 -30.03
C GLY A 516 10.16 -10.96 -28.96
N THR A 517 9.99 -11.45 -27.74
CA THR A 517 11.07 -11.45 -26.74
C THR A 517 12.14 -12.47 -27.13
N ASP A 518 13.43 -12.12 -26.92
CA ASP A 518 14.52 -13.06 -27.10
C ASP A 518 14.37 -14.29 -26.17
N ALA A 519 14.46 -15.48 -26.75
CA ALA A 519 14.19 -16.73 -26.03
C ALA A 519 15.19 -16.97 -24.87
N ALA A 520 16.49 -16.73 -25.12
CA ALA A 520 17.51 -16.94 -24.11
C ALA A 520 17.34 -15.96 -22.93
N LEU A 521 16.93 -14.73 -23.23
CA LEU A 521 16.64 -13.70 -22.21
C LEU A 521 15.41 -14.08 -21.38
N ALA A 522 14.29 -14.48 -22.01
CA ALA A 522 13.05 -14.86 -21.33
C ALA A 522 13.29 -16.05 -20.38
N GLU A 523 13.95 -17.11 -20.87
CA GLU A 523 14.27 -18.30 -20.07
C GLU A 523 15.25 -17.98 -18.93
N ARG A 524 16.26 -17.14 -19.18
CA ARG A 524 17.22 -16.69 -18.16
C ARG A 524 16.50 -15.95 -17.03
N VAL A 525 15.65 -14.98 -17.34
CA VAL A 525 14.93 -14.17 -16.36
C VAL A 525 13.95 -15.03 -15.57
N GLN A 526 13.19 -15.92 -16.21
CA GLN A 526 12.32 -16.88 -15.54
C GLN A 526 13.11 -17.80 -14.59
N GLY A 527 14.27 -18.27 -15.03
CA GLY A 527 15.16 -19.10 -14.20
C GLY A 527 15.68 -18.37 -12.96
N LEU A 528 16.04 -17.08 -13.10
CA LEU A 528 16.44 -16.23 -11.98
C LEU A 528 15.27 -16.01 -11.01
N LEU A 529 14.10 -15.64 -11.52
CA LEU A 529 12.87 -15.43 -10.74
C LEU A 529 12.54 -16.66 -9.90
N ARG A 530 12.56 -17.85 -10.49
CA ARG A 530 12.29 -19.11 -9.81
C ARG A 530 13.30 -19.39 -8.69
N ARG A 531 14.60 -19.32 -9.01
CA ARG A 531 15.67 -19.64 -8.05
C ARG A 531 15.73 -18.68 -6.87
N ALA A 532 15.21 -17.47 -7.01
CA ALA A 532 15.23 -16.47 -5.95
C ALA A 532 14.10 -16.62 -4.91
N GLU A 533 13.14 -17.54 -5.11
CA GLU A 533 11.96 -17.66 -4.23
C GLU A 533 12.33 -17.88 -2.75
N PHE A 534 13.34 -18.70 -2.45
CA PHE A 534 13.77 -18.95 -1.08
C PHE A 534 14.32 -17.69 -0.38
N LYS A 535 14.89 -16.74 -1.15
CA LYS A 535 15.32 -15.43 -0.63
C LYS A 535 14.12 -14.56 -0.31
N ARG A 536 13.16 -14.44 -1.25
CA ARG A 536 11.94 -13.64 -1.06
C ARG A 536 11.11 -14.04 0.15
N ARG A 537 11.08 -15.35 0.48
CA ARG A 537 10.41 -15.85 1.70
C ARG A 537 11.03 -15.36 3.01
N GLN A 538 12.22 -14.81 2.96
CA GLN A 538 12.97 -14.28 4.11
C GLN A 538 13.15 -12.76 4.03
N ALA A 539 12.53 -12.10 3.06
CA ALA A 539 12.55 -10.65 2.93
C ALA A 539 11.68 -9.99 4.02
N ALA A 540 12.04 -8.76 4.38
CA ALA A 540 11.20 -7.91 5.21
C ALA A 540 9.83 -7.65 4.54
N PRO A 541 8.76 -7.38 5.32
CA PRO A 541 7.51 -6.88 4.76
C PRO A 541 7.77 -5.69 3.84
N LEU A 542 7.03 -5.59 2.75
CA LEU A 542 7.18 -4.51 1.77
C LEU A 542 5.89 -3.71 1.63
N LEU A 543 5.96 -2.48 1.15
CA LEU A 543 4.77 -1.70 0.81
C LEU A 543 4.31 -2.05 -0.60
N LYS A 544 3.12 -2.63 -0.72
CA LYS A 544 2.53 -3.00 -2.01
C LYS A 544 2.02 -1.77 -2.75
N VAL A 545 2.57 -1.55 -3.95
CA VAL A 545 2.19 -0.43 -4.84
C VAL A 545 1.98 -0.84 -6.29
N SER A 546 2.26 -2.09 -6.64
CA SER A 546 1.99 -2.67 -7.96
C SER A 546 0.76 -3.59 -7.93
N ASN A 547 0.35 -4.10 -9.08
CA ASN A 547 -0.78 -5.02 -9.18
C ASN A 547 -0.52 -6.35 -8.46
N ARG A 548 0.74 -6.80 -8.40
CA ARG A 548 1.12 -8.03 -7.71
C ARG A 548 2.50 -7.88 -7.05
N ALA A 549 2.50 -7.81 -5.73
CA ALA A 549 3.71 -7.69 -4.91
C ALA A 549 4.20 -9.05 -4.41
N PHE A 550 5.49 -9.16 -4.11
CA PHE A 550 6.00 -10.28 -3.30
C PHE A 550 5.44 -10.19 -1.87
N GLY A 551 5.44 -11.31 -1.14
CA GLY A 551 4.84 -11.39 0.20
C GLY A 551 3.51 -12.13 0.18
N SER A 552 2.49 -11.64 0.87
CA SER A 552 1.22 -12.38 1.08
C SER A 552 0.43 -12.65 -0.21
N GLY A 553 0.57 -11.79 -1.23
CA GLY A 553 -0.05 -11.93 -2.55
C GLY A 553 0.72 -12.86 -3.51
N TRP A 554 1.95 -13.24 -3.17
CA TRP A 554 2.81 -14.09 -3.98
C TRP A 554 2.95 -15.47 -3.32
N ARG A 555 2.25 -16.48 -3.85
CA ARG A 555 2.14 -17.82 -3.24
C ARG A 555 2.90 -18.91 -4.02
N MET A 556 4.02 -18.56 -4.65
CA MET A 556 4.82 -19.54 -5.40
C MET A 556 5.53 -20.51 -4.45
N PRO A 557 5.55 -21.82 -4.75
CA PRO A 557 6.28 -22.80 -3.95
C PRO A 557 7.80 -22.64 -4.13
N ILE A 558 8.56 -22.83 -3.06
CA ILE A 558 10.04 -22.80 -3.10
C ILE A 558 10.58 -24.05 -3.80
N ALA A 559 10.11 -25.24 -3.36
CA ALA A 559 10.54 -26.53 -3.90
C ALA A 559 9.62 -26.92 -5.05
N ALA A 560 9.82 -26.33 -6.22
CA ALA A 560 9.05 -26.61 -7.42
C ALA A 560 9.97 -26.83 -8.61
N ALA A 561 9.58 -27.77 -9.47
CA ALA A 561 10.11 -27.95 -10.82
C ALA A 561 9.18 -27.17 -11.78
N GLY A 562 9.68 -26.18 -12.47
CA GLY A 562 8.87 -25.43 -13.42
C GLY A 562 9.23 -23.98 -13.51
#